data_f0fc252f9041955784d4fc81db191fbc
#
_entry.id   f0fc252f9041955784d4fc81db191fbc
#
_cell.length_a   1.000
_cell.length_b   1.000
_cell.length_c   1.000
_cell.angle_alpha   90.00
_cell.angle_beta   90.00
_cell.angle_gamma   90.00
#
_symmetry.space_group_name_H-M   'P 1'
#
loop_
_entity.id
_entity.type
_entity.pdbx_description
1 polymer ?
#
loop_
_entity_poly.entity_id
_entity_poly.type
_entity_poly.pdbx_seq_one_letter_code
_entity_poly.pdbx_strand_id
1 'polypeptide(L)'
;MAGLKELRGRIEAIKSTEKITSAMKMVAASRLRRAQDVLDKSAAYRDNLYAAAGRTWRFVWRKAEESGRPPELPAICRGSGEDKKYLLVVLSSDRGLCGSYNAMIARTAMNRIEELKAAGKEVKIITLGTRGYNALKRHY
;
A
#
# COMPACT_ATOMS: atom_id res chain seq x y z
N MET A 1 -47.42 11.90 11.66
CA MET A 1 -46.71 13.09 11.10
C MET A 1 -45.66 13.52 12.12
N ALA A 2 -44.40 13.68 11.70
CA ALA A 2 -43.34 14.17 12.58
C ALA A 2 -43.66 15.59 13.04
N GLY A 3 -43.65 15.86 14.35
CA GLY A 3 -44.00 17.16 14.90
C GLY A 3 -42.92 18.20 14.54
N LEU A 4 -43.28 19.47 14.50
CA LEU A 4 -42.40 20.60 14.20
C LEU A 4 -41.12 20.61 15.09
N LYS A 5 -41.26 20.16 16.34
CA LYS A 5 -40.15 20.00 17.29
C LYS A 5 -39.18 18.91 16.86
N GLU A 6 -39.66 17.80 16.34
CA GLU A 6 -38.84 16.70 15.83
C GLU A 6 -38.06 17.14 14.58
N LEU A 7 -38.69 17.86 13.66
CA LEU A 7 -38.01 18.40 12.48
C LEU A 7 -36.90 19.40 12.84
N ARG A 8 -37.14 20.29 13.81
CA ARG A 8 -36.09 21.20 14.31
C ARG A 8 -34.91 20.44 14.89
N GLY A 9 -35.16 19.42 15.73
CA GLY A 9 -34.11 18.58 16.30
C GLY A 9 -33.30 17.86 15.20
N ARG A 10 -33.93 17.35 14.15
CA ARG A 10 -33.24 16.73 13.00
C ARG A 10 -32.37 17.75 12.26
N ILE A 11 -32.85 18.98 12.03
CA ILE A 11 -32.09 20.04 11.39
C ILE A 11 -30.83 20.38 12.20
N GLU A 12 -30.97 20.52 13.54
CA GLU A 12 -29.84 20.81 14.41
C GLU A 12 -28.81 19.68 14.42
N ALA A 13 -29.24 18.42 14.44
CA ALA A 13 -28.38 17.25 14.37
C ALA A 13 -27.60 17.22 13.05
N ILE A 14 -28.27 17.50 11.92
CA ILE A 14 -27.63 17.56 10.60
C ILE A 14 -26.60 18.69 10.55
N LYS A 15 -26.94 19.88 11.03
CA LYS A 15 -26.01 21.02 11.10
C LYS A 15 -24.77 20.72 11.99
N SER A 16 -24.98 20.02 13.10
CA SER A 16 -23.86 19.57 13.95
C SER A 16 -22.97 18.57 13.22
N THR A 17 -23.56 17.60 12.54
CA THR A 17 -22.84 16.60 11.74
C THR A 17 -22.05 17.27 10.59
N GLU A 18 -22.64 18.24 9.92
CA GLU A 18 -21.98 19.04 8.88
C GLU A 18 -20.71 19.74 9.42
N LYS A 19 -20.80 20.40 10.59
CA LYS A 19 -19.63 21.03 11.23
C LYS A 19 -18.53 20.03 11.53
N ILE A 20 -18.88 18.88 12.08
CA ILE A 20 -17.92 17.82 12.40
C ILE A 20 -17.25 17.28 11.14
N THR A 21 -18.03 16.95 10.11
CA THR A 21 -17.49 16.42 8.86
C THR A 21 -16.64 17.44 8.11
N SER A 22 -17.00 18.72 8.16
CA SER A 22 -16.19 19.82 7.63
C SER A 22 -14.84 19.93 8.34
N ALA A 23 -14.82 19.87 9.68
CA ALA A 23 -13.59 19.84 10.44
C ALA A 23 -12.72 18.61 10.10
N MET A 24 -13.34 17.43 9.98
CA MET A 24 -12.64 16.21 9.56
C MET A 24 -12.04 16.32 8.17
N LYS A 25 -12.75 16.95 7.22
CA LYS A 25 -12.24 17.24 5.86
C LYS A 25 -10.97 18.11 5.92
N MET A 26 -10.97 19.18 6.72
CA MET A 26 -9.79 20.04 6.88
C MET A 26 -8.59 19.29 7.46
N VAL A 27 -8.81 18.47 8.49
CA VAL A 27 -7.74 17.64 9.08
C VAL A 27 -7.21 16.62 8.07
N ALA A 28 -8.09 15.97 7.31
CA ALA A 28 -7.68 15.02 6.27
C ALA A 28 -6.86 15.69 5.16
N ALA A 29 -7.31 16.86 4.68
CA ALA A 29 -6.59 17.65 3.68
C ALA A 29 -5.19 18.08 4.16
N SER A 30 -5.06 18.52 5.42
CA SER A 30 -3.75 18.86 6.00
C SER A 30 -2.80 17.65 6.04
N ARG A 31 -3.32 16.47 6.39
CA ARG A 31 -2.51 15.24 6.40
C ARG A 31 -2.09 14.81 5.00
N LEU A 32 -3.01 14.89 4.05
CA LEU A 32 -2.72 14.58 2.64
C LEU A 32 -1.59 15.47 2.12
N ARG A 33 -1.70 16.79 2.35
CA ARG A 33 -0.66 17.74 1.95
C ARG A 33 0.71 17.42 2.54
N ARG A 34 0.76 17.10 3.85
CA ARG A 34 2.03 16.68 4.47
C ARG A 34 2.61 15.40 3.87
N ALA A 35 1.77 14.43 3.54
CA ALA A 35 2.22 13.19 2.90
C ALA A 35 2.75 13.45 1.48
N GLN A 36 2.08 14.33 0.72
CA GLN A 36 2.55 14.78 -0.60
C GLN A 36 3.89 15.52 -0.51
N ASP A 37 4.03 16.46 0.43
CA ASP A 37 5.30 17.18 0.66
C ASP A 37 6.47 16.23 0.96
N VAL A 38 6.24 15.15 1.72
CA VAL A 38 7.26 14.13 2.00
C VAL A 38 7.59 13.33 0.74
N LEU A 39 6.57 12.96 -0.03
CA LEU A 39 6.75 12.25 -1.30
C LEU A 39 7.58 13.08 -2.29
N ASP A 40 7.25 14.37 -2.46
CA ASP A 40 7.93 15.28 -3.35
C ASP A 40 9.40 15.49 -2.95
N LYS A 41 9.66 15.63 -1.64
CA LYS A 41 11.04 15.73 -1.12
C LYS A 41 11.86 14.47 -1.37
N SER A 42 11.23 13.30 -1.41
CA SER A 42 11.90 12.03 -1.67
C SER A 42 12.10 11.75 -3.17
N ALA A 43 11.45 12.49 -4.05
CA ALA A 43 11.46 12.23 -5.49
C ALA A 43 12.87 12.29 -6.09
N ALA A 44 13.64 13.31 -5.76
CA ALA A 44 15.01 13.48 -6.27
C ALA A 44 15.91 12.30 -5.85
N TYR A 45 15.79 11.82 -4.60
CA TYR A 45 16.54 10.65 -4.15
C TYR A 45 16.15 9.40 -4.92
N ARG A 46 14.84 9.15 -5.04
CA ARG A 46 14.29 8.02 -5.79
C ARG A 46 14.78 8.03 -7.24
N ASP A 47 14.68 9.16 -7.93
CA ASP A 47 15.03 9.28 -9.34
C ASP A 47 16.54 9.10 -9.57
N ASN A 48 17.37 9.63 -8.68
CA ASN A 48 18.81 9.38 -8.69
C ASN A 48 19.17 7.93 -8.43
N LEU A 49 18.46 7.26 -7.52
CA LEU A 49 18.66 5.84 -7.23
C LEU A 49 18.31 4.98 -8.44
N TYR A 50 17.17 5.24 -9.10
CA TYR A 50 16.79 4.55 -10.32
C TYR A 50 17.78 4.79 -11.47
N ALA A 51 18.24 6.02 -11.62
CA ALA A 51 19.25 6.34 -12.63
C ALA A 51 20.58 5.62 -12.36
N ALA A 52 21.02 5.55 -11.09
CA ALA A 52 22.21 4.81 -10.70
C ALA A 52 22.07 3.31 -10.96
N ALA A 53 20.95 2.71 -10.53
CA ALA A 53 20.64 1.31 -10.79
C ALA A 53 20.61 1.00 -12.29
N GLY A 54 19.96 1.86 -13.09
CA GLY A 54 19.90 1.70 -14.54
C GLY A 54 21.28 1.81 -15.23
N ARG A 55 22.18 2.66 -14.73
CA ARG A 55 23.56 2.72 -15.23
C ARG A 55 24.34 1.45 -14.92
N THR A 56 24.25 0.95 -13.68
CA THR A 56 24.89 -0.29 -13.26
C THR A 56 24.37 -1.48 -14.06
N TRP A 57 23.05 -1.56 -14.28
CA TRP A 57 22.43 -2.59 -15.09
C TRP A 57 22.99 -2.60 -16.52
N ARG A 58 22.98 -1.46 -17.20
CA ARG A 58 23.53 -1.32 -18.56
C ARG A 58 25.01 -1.69 -18.64
N PHE A 59 25.78 -1.34 -17.63
CA PHE A 59 27.20 -1.70 -17.57
C PHE A 59 27.40 -3.21 -17.49
N VAL A 60 26.64 -3.90 -16.63
CA VAL A 60 26.72 -5.36 -16.47
C VAL A 60 26.33 -6.08 -17.78
N TRP A 61 25.26 -5.64 -18.42
CA TRP A 61 24.82 -6.22 -19.71
C TRP A 61 25.84 -6.01 -20.81
N ARG A 62 26.38 -4.80 -20.97
CA ARG A 62 27.40 -4.52 -21.97
C ARG A 62 28.66 -5.38 -21.76
N LYS A 63 29.12 -5.50 -20.52
CA LYS A 63 30.26 -6.34 -20.18
C LYS A 63 30.00 -7.83 -20.49
N ALA A 64 28.78 -8.30 -20.29
CA ALA A 64 28.37 -9.65 -20.65
C ALA A 64 28.43 -9.87 -22.17
N GLU A 65 27.90 -8.93 -22.95
CA GLU A 65 27.99 -8.97 -24.42
C GLU A 65 29.44 -8.98 -24.94
N GLU A 66 30.30 -8.10 -24.42
CA GLU A 66 31.71 -8.03 -24.78
C GLU A 66 32.49 -9.30 -24.43
N SER A 67 32.12 -9.99 -23.36
CA SER A 67 32.81 -11.22 -22.90
C SER A 67 32.20 -12.51 -23.45
N GLY A 68 31.06 -12.45 -24.12
CA GLY A 68 30.30 -13.63 -24.59
C GLY A 68 29.76 -14.51 -23.45
N ARG A 69 29.72 -14.00 -22.21
CA ARG A 69 29.23 -14.70 -21.04
C ARG A 69 27.89 -14.11 -20.57
N PRO A 70 27.01 -14.90 -19.96
CA PRO A 70 25.79 -14.37 -19.37
C PRO A 70 26.12 -13.33 -18.28
N PRO A 71 25.26 -12.31 -18.07
CA PRO A 71 25.50 -11.29 -17.07
C PRO A 71 25.50 -11.90 -15.67
N GLU A 72 26.56 -11.65 -14.90
CA GLU A 72 26.64 -12.02 -13.49
C GLU A 72 25.89 -10.99 -12.65
N LEU A 73 24.66 -11.32 -12.31
CA LEU A 73 23.80 -10.47 -11.48
C LEU A 73 23.95 -10.86 -10.00
N PRO A 74 23.98 -9.88 -9.08
CA PRO A 74 23.87 -10.16 -7.64
C PRO A 74 22.61 -10.98 -7.33
N ALA A 75 22.66 -11.82 -6.30
CA ALA A 75 21.55 -12.67 -5.89
C ALA A 75 20.25 -11.89 -5.62
N ILE A 76 20.37 -10.66 -5.11
CA ILE A 76 19.24 -9.75 -4.89
C ILE A 76 18.51 -9.35 -6.20
N CYS A 77 19.21 -9.34 -7.34
CA CYS A 77 18.61 -9.03 -8.63
C CYS A 77 18.13 -10.28 -9.37
N ARG A 78 18.85 -11.39 -9.18
CA ARG A 78 18.58 -12.67 -9.85
C ARG A 78 17.50 -13.48 -9.14
N GLY A 79 17.31 -13.27 -7.83
CA GLY A 79 16.51 -14.14 -6.98
C GLY A 79 17.18 -15.51 -6.76
N SER A 80 16.46 -16.43 -6.15
CA SER A 80 16.91 -17.81 -5.92
C SER A 80 16.81 -18.70 -7.16
N GLY A 81 16.10 -18.29 -8.19
CA GLY A 81 15.73 -19.12 -9.34
C GLY A 81 14.59 -20.11 -9.04
N GLU A 82 14.10 -20.16 -7.79
CA GLU A 82 13.02 -21.04 -7.38
C GLU A 82 11.73 -20.26 -7.17
N ASP A 83 10.69 -20.69 -7.85
CA ASP A 83 9.34 -20.13 -7.68
C ASP A 83 8.56 -20.86 -6.57
N LYS A 84 9.09 -20.80 -5.31
CA LYS A 84 8.53 -21.53 -4.16
C LYS A 84 8.10 -20.62 -3.02
N LYS A 85 8.81 -19.50 -2.80
CA LYS A 85 8.62 -18.63 -1.63
C LYS A 85 8.21 -17.23 -2.04
N TYR A 86 7.13 -16.77 -1.47
CA TYR A 86 6.55 -15.46 -1.74
C TYR A 86 6.52 -14.61 -0.47
N LEU A 87 6.86 -13.34 -0.61
CA LEU A 87 6.64 -12.32 0.41
C LEU A 87 5.52 -11.39 -0.08
N LEU A 88 4.38 -11.44 0.60
CA LEU A 88 3.26 -10.56 0.33
C LEU A 88 3.30 -9.35 1.27
N VAL A 89 3.50 -8.17 0.71
CA VAL A 89 3.48 -6.91 1.46
C VAL A 89 2.12 -6.26 1.30
N VAL A 90 1.37 -6.17 2.40
CA VAL A 90 0.01 -5.63 2.42
C VAL A 90 0.01 -4.24 3.04
N LEU A 91 -0.30 -3.23 2.22
CA LEU A 91 -0.36 -1.83 2.62
C LEU A 91 -1.82 -1.45 2.93
N SER A 92 -2.08 -1.10 4.16
CA SER A 92 -3.40 -0.64 4.63
C SER A 92 -3.29 0.64 5.44
N SER A 93 -4.41 1.21 5.87
CA SER A 93 -4.39 2.37 6.75
C SER A 93 -4.36 1.97 8.23
N ASP A 94 -3.86 2.88 9.08
CA ASP A 94 -3.97 2.73 10.54
C ASP A 94 -5.34 3.15 11.06
N ARG A 95 -6.01 4.06 10.35
CA ARG A 95 -7.30 4.63 10.73
C ARG A 95 -8.41 4.18 9.81
N GLY A 96 -9.64 4.31 10.30
CA GLY A 96 -10.85 4.10 9.52
C GLY A 96 -11.28 5.35 8.74
N LEU A 97 -12.54 5.38 8.36
CA LEU A 97 -13.19 6.45 7.58
C LEU A 97 -12.62 6.62 6.17
N CYS A 98 -12.18 5.52 5.58
CA CYS A 98 -11.65 5.44 4.22
C CYS A 98 -12.54 4.58 3.29
N GLY A 99 -13.84 4.53 3.56
CA GLY A 99 -14.79 3.70 2.81
C GLY A 99 -14.42 2.22 2.86
N SER A 100 -14.51 1.53 1.73
CA SER A 100 -14.21 0.11 1.58
C SER A 100 -12.71 -0.22 1.41
N TYR A 101 -11.82 0.77 1.40
CA TYR A 101 -10.40 0.61 1.09
C TYR A 101 -9.75 -0.56 1.86
N ASN A 102 -9.82 -0.55 3.20
CA ASN A 102 -9.19 -1.59 4.01
C ASN A 102 -9.81 -2.97 3.81
N ALA A 103 -11.14 -3.03 3.63
CA ALA A 103 -11.84 -4.28 3.38
C ALA A 103 -11.47 -4.88 2.01
N MET A 104 -11.35 -4.04 0.99
CA MET A 104 -10.91 -4.48 -0.34
C MET A 104 -9.47 -4.98 -0.33
N ILE A 105 -8.54 -4.26 0.31
CA ILE A 105 -7.15 -4.69 0.45
C ILE A 105 -7.06 -6.04 1.16
N ALA A 106 -7.77 -6.20 2.29
CA ALA A 106 -7.75 -7.46 3.03
C ALA A 106 -8.31 -8.62 2.19
N ARG A 107 -9.42 -8.41 1.48
CA ARG A 107 -10.00 -9.42 0.59
C ARG A 107 -9.05 -9.81 -0.55
N THR A 108 -8.46 -8.83 -1.22
CA THR A 108 -7.49 -9.08 -2.30
C THR A 108 -6.27 -9.83 -1.78
N ALA A 109 -5.77 -9.46 -0.59
CA ALA A 109 -4.65 -10.16 0.03
C ALA A 109 -5.00 -11.61 0.36
N MET A 110 -6.17 -11.88 0.97
CA MET A 110 -6.63 -13.23 1.29
C MET A 110 -6.75 -14.09 0.04
N ASN A 111 -7.42 -13.59 -1.00
CA ASN A 111 -7.54 -14.31 -2.27
C ASN A 111 -6.17 -14.67 -2.85
N ARG A 112 -5.22 -13.71 -2.84
CA ARG A 112 -3.87 -13.96 -3.35
C ARG A 112 -3.09 -14.99 -2.52
N ILE A 113 -3.26 -14.98 -1.21
CA ILE A 113 -2.64 -15.98 -0.33
C ILE A 113 -3.19 -17.37 -0.63
N GLU A 114 -4.50 -17.49 -0.81
CA GLU A 114 -5.15 -18.78 -1.11
C GLU A 114 -4.72 -19.32 -2.48
N GLU A 115 -4.66 -18.46 -3.50
CA GLU A 115 -4.14 -18.84 -4.82
C GLU A 115 -2.71 -19.39 -4.74
N LEU A 116 -1.81 -18.68 -4.02
CA LEU A 116 -0.43 -19.08 -3.88
C LEU A 116 -0.30 -20.39 -3.07
N LYS A 117 -1.06 -20.55 -2.00
CA LYS A 117 -1.09 -21.79 -1.20
C LYS A 117 -1.64 -22.96 -2.02
N ALA A 118 -2.70 -22.76 -2.79
CA ALA A 118 -3.25 -23.77 -3.69
C ALA A 118 -2.24 -24.20 -4.77
N ALA A 119 -1.36 -23.29 -5.20
CA ALA A 119 -0.24 -23.59 -6.09
C ALA A 119 0.98 -24.23 -5.37
N GLY A 120 0.87 -24.61 -4.10
CA GLY A 120 1.93 -25.22 -3.33
C GLY A 120 3.07 -24.28 -2.92
N LYS A 121 2.83 -22.95 -2.92
CA LYS A 121 3.84 -21.96 -2.56
C LYS A 121 3.84 -21.66 -1.06
N GLU A 122 5.03 -21.38 -0.52
CA GLU A 122 5.18 -20.81 0.83
C GLU A 122 4.95 -19.31 0.78
N VAL A 123 4.05 -18.80 1.62
CA VAL A 123 3.72 -17.37 1.65
C VAL A 123 4.05 -16.78 3.01
N LYS A 124 4.92 -15.76 3.03
CA LYS A 124 5.14 -14.89 4.19
C LYS A 124 4.41 -13.57 3.98
N ILE A 125 3.88 -13.01 5.06
CA ILE A 125 3.05 -11.80 5.00
C ILE A 125 3.68 -10.72 5.87
N ILE A 126 3.88 -9.54 5.30
CA ILE A 126 4.21 -8.32 6.03
C ILE A 126 3.04 -7.36 5.86
N THR A 127 2.50 -6.88 6.97
CA THR A 127 1.42 -5.89 6.96
C THR A 127 1.96 -4.52 7.39
N LEU A 128 1.68 -3.51 6.59
CA LEU A 128 1.87 -2.10 6.92
C LEU A 128 0.49 -1.47 7.11
N GLY A 129 0.21 -1.01 8.31
CA GLY A 129 -1.08 -0.48 8.72
C GLY A 129 -1.89 -1.44 9.61
N THR A 130 -2.42 -0.88 10.69
CA THR A 130 -3.11 -1.62 11.77
C THR A 130 -4.38 -2.30 11.28
N ARG A 131 -5.09 -1.71 10.32
CA ARG A 131 -6.36 -2.24 9.82
C ARG A 131 -6.18 -3.53 9.02
N GLY A 132 -5.18 -3.59 8.15
CA GLY A 132 -4.83 -4.81 7.40
C GLY A 132 -4.34 -5.91 8.32
N TYR A 133 -3.44 -5.59 9.27
CA TYR A 133 -2.99 -6.54 10.28
C TYR A 133 -4.16 -7.16 11.03
N ASN A 134 -5.07 -6.34 11.58
CA ASN A 134 -6.23 -6.83 12.35
C ASN A 134 -7.22 -7.67 11.52
N ALA A 135 -7.30 -7.41 10.22
CA ALA A 135 -8.12 -8.22 9.33
C ALA A 135 -7.47 -9.59 9.03
N LEU A 136 -6.16 -9.60 8.74
CA LEU A 136 -5.45 -10.81 8.32
C LEU A 136 -5.08 -11.73 9.48
N LYS A 137 -4.68 -11.20 10.65
CA LYS A 137 -4.27 -12.01 11.81
C LYS A 137 -5.33 -12.99 12.34
N ARG A 138 -6.57 -12.88 11.89
CA ARG A 138 -7.64 -13.80 12.26
C ARG A 138 -7.69 -15.04 11.38
N HIS A 139 -6.98 -15.00 10.27
CA HIS A 139 -7.00 -16.05 9.25
C HIS A 139 -5.62 -16.70 9.05
N TYR A 140 -4.55 -15.94 9.41
CA TYR A 140 -3.16 -16.36 9.16
C TYR A 140 -2.25 -16.13 10.36
#